data_5dbd32ecec865042e0e3fb2b1a79744d
#
_entry.id   5dbd32ecec865042e0e3fb2b1a79744d
#
_cell.length_a   1.000
_cell.length_b   1.000
_cell.length_c   1.000
_cell.angle_alpha   90.00
_cell.angle_beta   90.00
_cell.angle_gamma   90.00
#
_symmetry.space_group_name_H-M   'P 1'
#
loop_
_entity.id
_entity.type
_entity.pdbx_description
1 polymer ?
#
loop_
_entity_poly.entity_id
_entity_poly.type
_entity_poly.pdbx_seq_one_letter_code
_entity_poly.pdbx_strand_id
1 'polypeptide(L)'
;MAWIEAHQSLAESPKLMKLCKRLKIPHSQGIGHLFFLWWWALDHAPDGDLSALGATGVARVVRWEGEHLRSVLPALKKAGFVDEDNRIHDWQDYAGRLISKREEKREQDRERRRKQRLLNSDKAADPVAGDAHATRALQN
;
A
#
# COMPACT_ATOMS: atom_id res chain seq x y z
N MET A 1 -6.42 -6.67 3.73
CA MET A 1 -6.95 -5.30 3.61
C MET A 1 -6.12 -4.36 4.45
N ALA A 2 -5.66 -3.27 3.88
CA ALA A 2 -4.93 -2.24 4.59
C ALA A 2 -5.79 -1.01 4.74
N TRP A 3 -5.62 -0.31 5.83
CA TRP A 3 -6.26 0.96 6.07
C TRP A 3 -5.20 1.98 6.50
N ILE A 4 -5.44 3.23 6.20
CA ILE A 4 -4.57 4.35 6.56
C ILE A 4 -5.30 5.25 7.55
N GLU A 5 -4.58 5.73 8.55
CA GLU A 5 -5.14 6.71 9.47
C GLU A 5 -5.28 8.06 8.78
N ALA A 6 -6.45 8.65 8.90
CA ALA A 6 -6.70 10.01 8.44
C ALA A 6 -6.99 10.91 9.62
N HIS A 7 -6.22 11.98 9.74
CA HIS A 7 -6.50 12.96 10.79
C HIS A 7 -7.78 13.72 10.48
N GLN A 8 -8.65 13.82 11.45
CA GLN A 8 -9.89 14.59 11.36
C GLN A 8 -9.64 16.05 10.92
N SER A 9 -8.51 16.61 11.35
CA SER A 9 -8.08 17.96 10.96
C SER A 9 -7.87 18.17 9.47
N LEU A 10 -7.77 17.08 8.66
CA LEU A 10 -7.65 17.20 7.21
C LEU A 10 -8.82 17.97 6.60
N ALA A 11 -10.03 17.77 7.11
CA ALA A 11 -11.23 18.45 6.59
C ALA A 11 -11.14 19.98 6.68
N GLU A 12 -10.40 20.49 7.64
CA GLU A 12 -10.23 21.92 7.88
C GLU A 12 -8.82 22.43 7.53
N SER A 13 -8.01 21.58 6.91
CA SER A 13 -6.63 21.90 6.59
C SER A 13 -6.53 23.05 5.58
N PRO A 14 -5.68 24.06 5.83
CA PRO A 14 -5.38 25.09 4.82
C PRO A 14 -4.80 24.51 3.52
N LYS A 15 -4.07 23.40 3.60
CA LYS A 15 -3.56 22.70 2.42
C LYS A 15 -4.68 22.16 1.55
N LEU A 16 -5.70 21.58 2.16
CA LEU A 16 -6.88 21.08 1.45
C LEU A 16 -7.63 22.24 0.75
N MET A 17 -7.79 23.35 1.43
CA MET A 17 -8.40 24.54 0.86
C MET A 17 -7.66 25.05 -0.37
N LYS A 18 -6.33 25.11 -0.30
CA LYS A 18 -5.48 25.51 -1.45
C LYS A 18 -5.64 24.55 -2.62
N LEU A 19 -5.62 23.26 -2.38
CA LEU A 19 -5.78 22.24 -3.40
C LEU A 19 -7.13 22.37 -4.10
N CYS A 20 -8.20 22.44 -3.34
CA CYS A 20 -9.57 22.51 -3.86
C CYS A 20 -9.83 23.81 -4.62
N LYS A 21 -9.32 24.92 -4.14
CA LYS A 21 -9.41 26.21 -4.82
C LYS A 21 -8.68 26.18 -6.17
N ARG A 22 -7.50 25.58 -6.20
CA ARG A 22 -6.67 25.51 -7.40
C ARG A 22 -7.27 24.57 -8.44
N LEU A 23 -7.82 23.45 -8.02
CA LEU A 23 -8.49 22.48 -8.89
C LEU A 23 -9.96 22.81 -9.17
N LYS A 24 -10.52 23.80 -8.49
CA LYS A 24 -11.93 24.22 -8.58
C LYS A 24 -12.89 23.06 -8.28
N ILE A 25 -12.65 22.38 -7.20
CA ILE A 25 -13.43 21.22 -6.74
C ILE A 25 -13.93 21.42 -5.30
N PRO A 26 -15.01 20.75 -4.90
CA PRO A 26 -15.45 20.73 -3.51
C PRO A 26 -14.45 20.04 -2.60
N HIS A 27 -14.47 20.37 -1.30
CA HIS A 27 -13.57 19.78 -0.31
C HIS A 27 -13.72 18.25 -0.21
N SER A 28 -14.94 17.73 -0.28
CA SER A 28 -15.19 16.28 -0.28
C SER A 28 -14.51 15.56 -1.43
N GLN A 29 -14.51 16.16 -2.60
CA GLN A 29 -13.81 15.61 -3.77
C GLN A 29 -12.30 15.66 -3.59
N GLY A 30 -11.76 16.74 -3.05
CA GLY A 30 -10.33 16.87 -2.75
C GLY A 30 -9.84 15.81 -1.78
N ILE A 31 -10.60 15.56 -0.72
CA ILE A 31 -10.31 14.49 0.25
C ILE A 31 -10.29 13.12 -0.47
N GLY A 32 -11.28 12.86 -1.31
CA GLY A 32 -11.36 11.61 -2.07
C GLY A 32 -10.14 11.38 -2.95
N HIS A 33 -9.68 12.40 -3.67
CA HIS A 33 -8.49 12.32 -4.51
C HIS A 33 -7.22 12.03 -3.69
N LEU A 34 -7.07 12.65 -2.51
CA LEU A 34 -5.95 12.40 -1.62
C LEU A 34 -5.94 10.96 -1.11
N PHE A 35 -7.08 10.42 -0.73
CA PHE A 35 -7.18 9.02 -0.32
C PHE A 35 -6.81 8.05 -1.43
N PHE A 36 -7.26 8.26 -2.65
CA PHE A 36 -6.87 7.43 -3.78
C PHE A 36 -5.36 7.45 -4.01
N LEU A 37 -4.73 8.61 -3.87
CA LEU A 37 -3.29 8.74 -3.98
C LEU A 37 -2.56 7.94 -2.89
N TRP A 38 -2.97 8.12 -1.64
CA TRP A 38 -2.33 7.46 -0.50
C TRP A 38 -2.53 5.95 -0.51
N TRP A 39 -3.73 5.47 -0.86
CA TRP A 39 -4.00 4.04 -0.98
C TRP A 39 -3.17 3.40 -2.10
N TRP A 40 -3.09 4.06 -3.23
CA TRP A 40 -2.25 3.59 -4.33
C TRP A 40 -0.77 3.52 -3.92
N ALA A 41 -0.28 4.54 -3.25
CA ALA A 41 1.12 4.60 -2.82
C ALA A 41 1.48 3.52 -1.80
N LEU A 42 0.57 3.15 -0.91
CA LEU A 42 0.78 2.03 0.02
C LEU A 42 1.14 0.73 -0.70
N ASP A 43 0.54 0.49 -1.85
CA ASP A 43 0.72 -0.76 -2.60
C ASP A 43 1.82 -0.66 -3.68
N HIS A 44 2.00 0.52 -4.28
CA HIS A 44 2.83 0.68 -5.47
C HIS A 44 4.03 1.62 -5.30
N ALA A 45 4.02 2.50 -4.33
CA ALA A 45 5.10 3.42 -4.03
C ALA A 45 5.34 3.52 -2.52
N PRO A 46 5.84 2.45 -1.87
CA PRO A 46 6.02 2.42 -0.42
C PRO A 46 6.97 3.50 0.11
N ASP A 47 7.87 4.01 -0.70
CA ASP A 47 8.74 5.15 -0.40
C ASP A 47 8.08 6.52 -0.63
N GLY A 48 6.85 6.53 -1.15
CA GLY A 48 6.12 7.75 -1.47
C GLY A 48 6.58 8.48 -2.72
N ASP A 49 7.46 7.89 -3.51
CA ASP A 49 8.01 8.51 -4.72
C ASP A 49 7.06 8.32 -5.91
N LEU A 50 6.56 9.43 -6.44
CA LEU A 50 5.62 9.47 -7.56
C LEU A 50 6.30 9.77 -8.91
N SER A 51 7.63 9.86 -8.94
CA SER A 51 8.38 10.29 -10.14
C SER A 51 8.09 9.44 -11.37
N ALA A 52 7.90 8.14 -11.19
CA ALA A 52 7.63 7.22 -12.30
C ALA A 52 6.26 7.45 -12.96
N LEU A 53 5.31 8.06 -12.26
CA LEU A 53 3.96 8.31 -12.77
C LEU A 53 3.90 9.50 -13.74
N GLY A 54 4.67 10.56 -13.48
CA GLY A 54 4.51 11.82 -14.15
C GLY A 54 3.17 12.50 -13.85
N ALA A 55 2.93 13.65 -14.42
CA ALA A 55 1.73 14.45 -14.15
C ALA A 55 0.43 13.74 -14.57
N THR A 56 0.44 13.08 -15.72
CA THR A 56 -0.71 12.33 -16.23
C THR A 56 -0.99 11.09 -15.39
N GLY A 57 0.06 10.37 -14.99
CA GLY A 57 -0.07 9.17 -14.14
C GLY A 57 -0.65 9.50 -12.77
N VAL A 58 -0.22 10.60 -12.16
CA VAL A 58 -0.78 11.06 -10.88
C VAL A 58 -2.26 11.39 -11.02
N ALA A 59 -2.66 12.09 -12.07
CA ALA A 59 -4.06 12.41 -12.33
C ALA A 59 -4.93 11.15 -12.46
N ARG A 60 -4.42 10.12 -13.11
CA ARG A 60 -5.12 8.83 -13.22
C ARG A 60 -5.23 8.10 -11.88
N VAL A 61 -4.17 8.10 -11.10
CA VAL A 61 -4.14 7.46 -9.78
C VAL A 61 -5.16 8.07 -8.84
N VAL A 62 -5.26 9.40 -8.80
CA VAL A 62 -6.25 10.10 -7.98
C VAL A 62 -7.65 10.07 -8.57
N ARG A 63 -7.82 9.46 -9.73
CA ARG A 63 -9.09 9.34 -10.45
C ARG A 63 -9.70 10.71 -10.80
N TRP A 64 -8.86 11.55 -11.39
CA TRP A 64 -9.28 12.84 -11.85
C TRP A 64 -10.19 12.70 -13.08
N GLU A 65 -11.38 13.28 -13.00
CA GLU A 65 -12.40 13.24 -14.07
C GLU A 65 -12.53 14.57 -14.80
N GLY A 66 -11.87 15.60 -14.31
CA GLY A 66 -11.90 16.94 -14.90
C GLY A 66 -11.01 17.07 -16.12
N GLU A 67 -11.08 18.24 -16.73
CA GLU A 67 -10.15 18.64 -17.78
C GLU A 67 -8.76 18.91 -17.20
N HIS A 68 -7.77 19.07 -18.07
CA HIS A 68 -6.40 19.43 -17.68
C HIS A 68 -5.74 18.47 -16.68
N LEU A 69 -5.65 17.19 -17.06
CA LEU A 69 -5.01 16.14 -16.26
C LEU A 69 -3.63 16.54 -15.70
N ARG A 70 -2.85 17.27 -16.48
CA ARG A 70 -1.49 17.67 -16.09
C ARG A 70 -1.44 18.73 -15.00
N SER A 71 -2.56 19.34 -14.65
CA SER A 71 -2.62 20.36 -13.60
C SER A 71 -2.72 19.79 -12.18
N VAL A 72 -3.07 18.50 -12.05
CA VAL A 72 -3.28 17.87 -10.75
C VAL A 72 -1.98 17.77 -9.93
N LEU A 73 -0.91 17.28 -10.53
CA LEU A 73 0.38 17.17 -9.82
C LEU A 73 0.94 18.53 -9.38
N PRO A 74 0.98 19.57 -10.24
CA PRO A 74 1.40 20.89 -9.79
C PRO A 74 0.51 21.46 -8.67
N ALA A 75 -0.79 21.21 -8.70
CA ALA A 75 -1.71 21.63 -7.65
C ALA A 75 -1.41 20.94 -6.31
N LEU A 76 -1.12 19.64 -6.33
CA LEU A 76 -0.70 18.91 -5.15
C LEU A 76 0.60 19.45 -4.57
N LYS A 77 1.57 19.76 -5.41
CA LYS A 77 2.84 20.38 -4.99
C LYS A 77 2.63 21.76 -4.37
N LYS A 78 1.87 22.60 -5.01
CA LYS A 78 1.59 23.96 -4.53
C LYS A 78 0.81 23.97 -3.23
N ALA A 79 -0.09 23.01 -3.03
CA ALA A 79 -0.82 22.84 -1.79
C ALA A 79 0.04 22.25 -0.65
N GLY A 80 1.15 21.62 -0.96
CA GLY A 80 2.06 21.02 0.01
C GLY A 80 1.80 19.54 0.32
N PHE A 81 1.01 18.84 -0.49
CA PHE A 81 0.78 17.40 -0.35
C PHE A 81 1.85 16.55 -1.06
N VAL A 82 2.53 17.12 -2.03
CA VAL A 82 3.65 16.51 -2.73
C VAL A 82 4.81 17.49 -2.71
N ASP A 83 6.01 17.00 -2.40
CA ASP A 83 7.23 17.79 -2.36
C ASP A 83 7.78 18.03 -3.78
N GLU A 84 8.74 18.93 -3.91
CA GLU A 84 9.33 19.27 -5.21
C GLU A 84 10.06 18.09 -5.87
N ASP A 85 10.50 17.11 -5.09
CA ASP A 85 11.12 15.87 -5.56
C ASP A 85 10.11 14.79 -5.98
N ASN A 86 8.84 15.12 -6.12
CA ASN A 86 7.72 14.24 -6.44
C ASN A 86 7.42 13.18 -5.37
N ARG A 87 7.81 13.39 -4.14
CA ARG A 87 7.47 12.52 -3.02
C ARG A 87 6.26 13.05 -2.28
N ILE A 88 5.42 12.15 -1.81
CA ILE A 88 4.29 12.51 -0.94
C ILE A 88 4.85 13.12 0.34
N HIS A 89 4.39 14.31 0.69
CA HIS A 89 4.86 15.04 1.88
C HIS A 89 4.61 14.24 3.15
N ASP A 90 5.63 14.15 4.01
CA ASP A 90 5.58 13.42 5.30
C ASP A 90 5.12 11.95 5.18
N TRP A 91 5.36 11.34 4.05
CA TRP A 91 4.92 9.97 3.78
C TRP A 91 5.42 8.96 4.81
N GLN A 92 6.67 9.08 5.27
CA GLN A 92 7.24 8.18 6.26
C GLN A 92 6.53 8.29 7.61
N ASP A 93 6.14 9.50 8.01
CA ASP A 93 5.38 9.71 9.24
C ASP A 93 3.96 9.17 9.13
N TYR A 94 3.38 9.24 7.95
CA TYR A 94 2.01 8.82 7.67
C TYR A 94 1.86 7.31 7.49
N ALA A 95 2.70 6.73 6.68
CA ALA A 95 2.57 5.35 6.22
C ALA A 95 3.73 4.44 6.64
N GLY A 96 4.83 5.01 7.11
CA GLY A 96 6.03 4.25 7.46
C GLY A 96 5.77 3.13 8.45
N ARG A 97 4.96 3.38 9.47
CA ARG A 97 4.57 2.36 10.46
C ARG A 97 3.76 1.22 9.85
N LEU A 98 2.83 1.56 8.97
CA LEU A 98 2.00 0.56 8.27
C LEU A 98 2.84 -0.31 7.34
N ILE A 99 3.75 0.31 6.62
CA ILE A 99 4.66 -0.38 5.70
C ILE A 99 5.59 -1.30 6.47
N SER A 100 6.20 -0.82 7.54
CA SER A 100 7.07 -1.63 8.41
C SER A 100 6.33 -2.81 9.00
N LYS A 101 5.12 -2.61 9.52
CA LYS A 101 4.28 -3.71 10.04
C LYS A 101 3.92 -4.73 8.96
N ARG A 102 3.65 -4.28 7.74
CA ARG A 102 3.37 -5.19 6.61
C ARG A 102 4.60 -6.03 6.26
N GLU A 103 5.76 -5.42 6.23
CA GLU A 103 7.02 -6.10 5.95
C GLU A 103 7.35 -7.14 7.02
N GLU A 104 7.24 -6.77 8.30
CA GLU A 104 7.41 -7.67 9.44
C GLU A 104 6.46 -8.86 9.37
N LYS A 105 5.19 -8.60 9.08
CA LYS A 105 4.18 -9.66 8.94
C LYS A 105 4.50 -10.59 7.78
N ARG A 106 4.91 -10.05 6.63
CA ARG A 106 5.32 -10.85 5.47
C ARG A 106 6.52 -11.74 5.80
N GLU A 107 7.47 -11.22 6.54
CA GLU A 107 8.65 -11.98 6.96
C GLU A 107 8.27 -13.10 7.93
N GLN A 108 7.46 -12.80 8.93
CA GLN A 108 6.93 -13.80 9.88
C GLN A 108 6.15 -14.89 9.15
N ASP A 109 5.31 -14.54 8.19
CA ASP A 109 4.55 -15.52 7.40
C ASP A 109 5.48 -16.38 6.53
N ARG A 110 6.52 -15.78 5.94
CA ARG A 110 7.55 -16.54 5.20
C ARG A 110 8.28 -17.52 6.09
N GLU A 111 8.73 -17.09 7.27
CA GLU A 111 9.38 -17.97 8.24
C GLU A 111 8.46 -19.10 8.71
N ARG A 112 7.21 -18.77 9.02
CA ARG A 112 6.22 -19.77 9.42
C ARG A 112 6.02 -20.83 8.34
N ARG A 113 5.87 -20.41 7.09
CA ARG A 113 5.74 -21.33 5.95
C ARG A 113 6.98 -22.18 5.74
N ARG A 114 8.16 -21.59 5.90
CA ARG A 114 9.44 -22.30 5.81
C ARG A 114 9.54 -23.38 6.88
N LYS A 115 9.24 -23.05 8.13
CA LYS A 115 9.21 -24.01 9.25
C LYS A 115 8.20 -25.14 9.01
N GLN A 116 7.03 -24.80 8.50
CA GLN A 116 5.98 -25.77 8.17
C GLN A 116 6.44 -26.76 7.08
N ARG A 117 7.12 -26.25 6.05
CA ARG A 117 7.68 -27.10 4.98
C ARG A 117 8.75 -28.04 5.52
N LEU A 118 9.62 -27.58 6.40
CA LEU A 118 10.66 -28.41 7.02
C LEU A 118 10.03 -29.51 7.88
N LEU A 119 9.03 -29.19 8.70
CA LEU A 119 8.30 -30.16 9.50
C LEU A 119 7.59 -31.20 8.65
N ASN A 120 6.97 -30.79 7.54
CA ASN A 120 6.32 -31.70 6.61
C ASN A 120 7.33 -32.57 5.87
N SER A 121 8.51 -32.05 5.56
CA SER A 121 9.61 -32.80 4.94
C SER A 121 10.14 -33.88 5.89
N ASP A 122 10.31 -33.55 7.15
CA ASP A 122 10.76 -34.52 8.17
C ASP A 122 9.73 -35.62 8.39
N LYS A 123 8.43 -35.28 8.37
CA LYS A 123 7.36 -36.29 8.42
C LYS A 123 7.34 -37.17 7.17
N ALA A 124 7.64 -36.62 6.00
CA ALA A 124 7.74 -37.40 4.77
C ALA A 124 9.02 -38.24 4.69
N ALA A 125 10.05 -37.92 5.47
CA ALA A 125 11.30 -38.67 5.53
C ALA A 125 11.24 -39.93 6.38
N ASP A 126 10.14 -40.25 7.05
CA ASP A 126 9.92 -41.48 7.79
C ASP A 126 8.85 -42.40 7.15
N PRO A 127 9.08 -42.88 5.93
CA PRO A 127 8.11 -43.72 5.23
C PRO A 127 8.11 -45.16 5.69
N VAL A 128 9.15 -45.61 6.39
CA VAL A 128 9.36 -47.00 6.74
C VAL A 128 8.32 -47.52 7.73
N ALA A 129 7.94 -46.74 8.69
CA ALA A 129 6.94 -47.12 9.69
C ALA A 129 5.53 -47.23 9.07
N GLY A 130 5.19 -46.37 8.11
CA GLY A 130 3.90 -46.39 7.41
C GLY A 130 3.76 -47.57 6.46
N ASP A 131 4.76 -47.83 5.66
CA ASP A 131 4.75 -48.93 4.67
C ASP A 131 4.79 -50.31 5.31
N ALA A 132 5.57 -50.50 6.35
CA ALA A 132 5.59 -51.73 7.09
C ALA A 132 4.22 -52.09 7.71
N HIS A 133 3.51 -51.10 8.18
CA HIS A 133 2.19 -51.27 8.77
C HIS A 133 1.12 -51.56 7.70
N ALA A 134 1.16 -50.90 6.56
CA ALA A 134 0.27 -51.14 5.45
C ALA A 134 0.47 -52.52 4.84
N THR A 135 1.70 -53.02 4.72
CA THR A 135 2.02 -54.35 4.21
C THR A 135 1.48 -55.45 5.11
N ARG A 136 1.55 -55.26 6.42
CA ARG A 136 0.97 -56.24 7.40
C ARG A 136 -0.54 -56.32 7.29
N ALA A 137 -1.22 -55.19 7.10
CA ALA A 137 -2.68 -55.16 6.95
C ALA A 137 -3.16 -55.86 5.68
N LEU A 138 -2.37 -55.85 4.61
CA LEU A 138 -2.70 -56.52 3.35
C LEU A 138 -2.43 -58.04 3.35
N GLN A 139 -1.61 -58.58 4.27
CA GLN A 139 -1.30 -59.99 4.38
C GLN A 139 -2.30 -60.76 5.25
N ASN A 140 -3.15 -60.12 5.95
CA ASN A 140 -4.23 -60.69 6.76
C ASN A 140 -5.58 -60.55 6.09
#